data_ef70778b38fc55bc5bf72f658c7a8cba
#
_entry.id   ef70778b38fc55bc5bf72f658c7a8cba
#
_cell.length_a   1.000
_cell.length_b   1.000
_cell.length_c   1.000
_cell.angle_alpha   90.00
_cell.angle_beta   90.00
_cell.angle_gamma   90.00
#
_symmetry.space_group_name_H-M   'P 1'
#
loop_
_entity.id
_entity.type
_entity.pdbx_description
1 polymer ?
#
loop_
_entity_poly.entity_id
_entity_poly.type
_entity_poly.pdbx_seq_one_letter_code
_entity_poly.pdbx_strand_id
1 'polypeptide(L)'
;MNSRTVWHFAYGSNMNRAQMLSRAGKILEEHNASLPNYEVRFNKKVRGGTAGANIQPSSGKTVHGVLYKIEEGAMRSLDRYEGVPEHYRRIEVQVTPEGGQTVPAQIYIASRIEKGLRPSPNYLQAILDGAGEHNLPASYIGELKTAAGAA
;
A
#
# COMPACT_ATOMS: atom_id res chain seq x y z
N MET A 1 -19.03 23.67 -5.27
CA MET A 1 -17.59 23.62 -5.53
C MET A 1 -17.15 22.17 -5.75
N ASN A 2 -16.39 21.96 -6.80
CA ASN A 2 -15.90 20.62 -7.10
C ASN A 2 -14.74 20.26 -6.18
N SER A 3 -14.89 19.17 -5.45
CA SER A 3 -13.79 18.62 -4.68
C SER A 3 -12.74 18.05 -5.65
N ARG A 4 -11.48 18.30 -5.36
CA ARG A 4 -10.39 17.67 -6.09
C ARG A 4 -10.28 16.22 -5.68
N THR A 5 -9.99 15.37 -6.63
CA THR A 5 -9.77 13.94 -6.38
C THR A 5 -8.32 13.58 -6.71
N VAL A 6 -7.83 12.54 -6.04
CA VAL A 6 -6.49 12.02 -6.29
C VAL A 6 -6.55 10.50 -6.31
N TRP A 7 -5.57 9.90 -6.97
CA TRP A 7 -5.37 8.46 -6.91
C TRP A 7 -4.39 8.15 -5.80
N HIS A 8 -4.73 7.16 -4.98
CA HIS A 8 -3.86 6.60 -3.96
C HIS A 8 -3.66 5.11 -4.23
N PHE A 9 -2.39 4.68 -4.29
CA PHE A 9 -2.05 3.28 -4.49
C PHE A 9 -1.70 2.63 -3.16
N ALA A 10 -2.51 1.65 -2.75
CA ALA A 10 -2.32 0.90 -1.52
C ALA A 10 -1.68 -0.46 -1.82
N TYR A 11 -0.56 -0.74 -1.17
CA TYR A 11 0.14 -2.01 -1.32
C TYR A 11 0.24 -2.80 0.00
N GLY A 12 -0.22 -2.21 1.08
CA GLY A 12 -0.19 -2.80 2.42
C GLY A 12 -1.58 -3.00 3.00
N SER A 13 -1.74 -2.72 4.29
CA SER A 13 -3.01 -2.99 4.98
C SER A 13 -4.21 -2.22 4.44
N ASN A 14 -4.00 -1.07 3.79
CA ASN A 14 -5.09 -0.31 3.17
C ASN A 14 -5.69 -1.01 1.94
N MET A 15 -5.10 -2.11 1.47
CA MET A 15 -5.76 -2.97 0.49
C MET A 15 -7.02 -3.61 1.08
N ASN A 16 -7.08 -3.75 2.40
CA ASN A 16 -8.29 -4.15 3.10
C ASN A 16 -9.29 -3.00 2.99
N ARG A 17 -10.38 -3.22 2.26
CA ARG A 17 -11.33 -2.17 1.91
C ARG A 17 -11.99 -1.55 3.14
N ALA A 18 -12.34 -2.37 4.13
CA ALA A 18 -12.96 -1.88 5.36
C ALA A 18 -12.03 -0.91 6.09
N GLN A 19 -10.75 -1.24 6.18
CA GLN A 19 -9.76 -0.37 6.81
C GLN A 19 -9.58 0.92 6.01
N MET A 20 -9.45 0.81 4.69
CA MET A 20 -9.29 1.99 3.83
C MET A 20 -10.49 2.93 3.97
N LEU A 21 -11.70 2.38 3.92
CA LEU A 21 -12.92 3.17 4.06
C LEU A 21 -12.99 3.87 5.42
N SER A 22 -12.61 3.16 6.48
CA SER A 22 -12.58 3.73 7.84
C SER A 22 -11.63 4.93 7.93
N ARG A 23 -10.47 4.84 7.27
CA ARG A 23 -9.44 5.89 7.33
C ARG A 23 -9.69 7.05 6.39
N ALA A 24 -10.20 6.78 5.19
CA ALA A 24 -10.44 7.80 4.17
C ALA A 24 -11.83 8.42 4.26
N GLY A 25 -12.78 7.70 4.84
CA GLY A 25 -14.17 8.15 4.96
C GLY A 25 -15.02 7.90 3.73
N LYS A 26 -14.43 7.88 2.53
CA LYS A 26 -15.15 7.69 1.29
C LYS A 26 -14.20 7.19 0.21
N ILE A 27 -14.66 6.24 -0.59
CA ILE A 27 -13.93 5.72 -1.74
C ILE A 27 -14.80 5.98 -2.97
N LEU A 28 -14.27 6.69 -3.97
CA LEU A 28 -15.01 7.05 -5.19
C LEU A 28 -14.90 5.96 -6.26
N GLU A 29 -13.71 5.37 -6.41
CA GLU A 29 -13.45 4.27 -7.33
C GLU A 29 -12.35 3.40 -6.74
N GLU A 30 -12.32 2.14 -7.14
CA GLU A 30 -11.23 1.24 -6.80
C GLU A 30 -10.93 0.29 -7.95
N HIS A 31 -9.66 0.05 -8.20
CA HIS A 31 -9.18 -0.80 -9.29
C HIS A 31 -7.94 -1.54 -8.83
N ASN A 32 -7.78 -2.77 -9.28
CA ASN A 32 -6.50 -3.43 -9.12
C ASN A 32 -5.48 -2.70 -10.01
N ALA A 33 -4.26 -2.57 -9.53
CA ALA A 33 -3.23 -1.85 -10.27
C ALA A 33 -1.85 -2.45 -9.98
N SER A 34 -0.88 -2.06 -10.79
CA SER A 34 0.49 -2.53 -10.64
C SER A 34 1.50 -1.39 -10.74
N LEU A 35 2.60 -1.58 -10.04
CA LEU A 35 3.75 -0.65 -10.05
C LEU A 35 4.99 -1.45 -10.40
N PRO A 36 5.51 -1.31 -11.62
CA PRO A 36 6.68 -2.08 -12.04
C PRO A 36 7.96 -1.53 -11.43
N ASN A 37 8.95 -2.41 -11.31
CA ASN A 37 10.31 -2.09 -10.83
C ASN A 37 10.37 -1.65 -9.37
N TYR A 38 9.46 -2.23 -8.57
CA TYR A 38 9.45 -2.10 -7.11
C TYR A 38 9.12 -3.45 -6.51
N GLU A 39 9.48 -3.63 -5.24
CA GLU A 39 9.09 -4.82 -4.47
C GLU A 39 8.66 -4.43 -3.07
N VAL A 40 7.80 -5.23 -2.46
CA VAL A 40 7.36 -5.04 -1.07
C VAL A 40 8.42 -5.62 -0.14
N ARG A 41 8.73 -4.86 0.91
CA ARG A 41 9.59 -5.28 2.02
C ARG A 41 8.91 -4.92 3.34
N PHE A 42 9.10 -5.76 4.34
CA PHE A 42 8.61 -5.48 5.69
C PHE A 42 9.79 -4.98 6.51
N ASN A 43 10.15 -3.74 6.31
CA ASN A 43 11.33 -3.14 6.90
C ASN A 43 11.10 -1.78 7.54
N LYS A 44 9.84 -1.36 7.71
CA LYS A 44 9.51 -0.16 8.46
C LYS A 44 9.26 -0.56 9.90
N LYS A 45 10.12 -0.10 10.84
CA LYS A 45 9.97 -0.42 12.26
C LYS A 45 8.72 0.25 12.82
N VAL A 46 7.86 -0.52 13.48
CA VAL A 46 6.71 -0.01 14.21
C VAL A 46 6.89 -0.27 15.70
N ARG A 47 6.06 0.39 16.51
CA ARG A 47 6.08 0.27 17.95
C ARG A 47 5.98 -1.22 18.36
N GLY A 48 6.82 -1.65 19.29
CA GLY A 48 6.86 -3.05 19.71
C GLY A 48 7.84 -3.92 18.94
N GLY A 49 8.55 -3.35 17.94
CA GLY A 49 9.60 -4.08 17.22
C GLY A 49 9.15 -4.94 16.07
N THR A 50 7.89 -4.77 15.62
CA THR A 50 7.40 -5.45 14.42
C THR A 50 7.63 -4.57 13.18
N ALA A 51 7.29 -5.11 12.00
CA ALA A 51 7.51 -4.42 10.73
C ALA A 51 6.23 -3.92 10.09
N GLY A 52 6.27 -2.71 9.57
CA GLY A 52 5.29 -2.22 8.62
C GLY A 52 5.74 -2.47 7.20
N ALA A 53 4.79 -2.47 6.27
CA ALA A 53 5.08 -2.65 4.85
C ALA A 53 5.74 -1.40 4.26
N ASN A 54 6.63 -1.64 3.31
CA ASN A 54 7.32 -0.62 2.54
C ASN A 54 7.54 -1.15 1.13
N ILE A 55 7.86 -0.29 0.20
CA ILE A 55 8.31 -0.71 -1.13
C ILE A 55 9.64 -0.04 -1.44
N GLN A 56 10.42 -0.70 -2.25
CA GLN A 56 11.72 -0.19 -2.67
C GLN A 56 11.98 -0.55 -4.12
N PRO A 57 12.79 0.25 -4.84
CA PRO A 57 13.14 -0.06 -6.23
C PRO A 57 13.74 -1.45 -6.36
N SER A 58 13.27 -2.19 -7.35
CA SER A 58 13.75 -3.55 -7.63
C SER A 58 13.48 -3.87 -9.09
N SER A 59 14.53 -3.84 -9.91
CA SER A 59 14.40 -4.07 -11.35
C SER A 59 13.79 -5.44 -11.65
N GLY A 60 12.78 -5.45 -12.51
CA GLY A 60 12.11 -6.67 -12.93
C GLY A 60 11.04 -7.20 -11.99
N LYS A 61 10.87 -6.60 -10.82
CA LYS A 61 9.79 -6.96 -9.89
C LYS A 61 8.59 -6.05 -10.11
N THR A 62 7.42 -6.48 -9.66
CA THR A 62 6.20 -5.69 -9.77
C THR A 62 5.42 -5.78 -8.47
N VAL A 63 5.00 -4.62 -7.97
CA VAL A 63 4.10 -4.54 -6.82
C VAL A 63 2.67 -4.52 -7.34
N HIS A 64 1.84 -5.41 -6.84
CA HIS A 64 0.41 -5.40 -7.11
C HIS A 64 -0.32 -4.80 -5.92
N GLY A 65 -1.36 -4.04 -6.18
CA GLY A 65 -2.12 -3.40 -5.12
C GLY A 65 -3.44 -2.87 -5.60
N VAL A 66 -4.02 -1.98 -4.81
CA VAL A 66 -5.32 -1.39 -5.09
C VAL A 66 -5.19 0.11 -5.28
N LEU A 67 -5.71 0.59 -6.39
CA LEU A 67 -5.72 2.02 -6.71
C LEU A 67 -7.09 2.57 -6.35
N TYR A 68 -7.11 3.49 -5.40
CA TYR A 68 -8.32 4.13 -4.92
C TYR A 68 -8.41 5.57 -5.42
N LYS A 69 -9.57 5.95 -5.94
CA LYS A 69 -9.86 7.35 -6.18
C LYS A 69 -10.55 7.91 -4.96
N ILE A 70 -9.97 8.95 -4.37
CA ILE A 70 -10.48 9.56 -3.14
C ILE A 70 -10.41 11.09 -3.27
N GLU A 71 -11.13 11.78 -2.39
CA GLU A 71 -11.05 13.22 -2.33
C GLU A 71 -9.71 13.65 -1.75
N GLU A 72 -9.18 14.77 -2.19
CA GLU A 72 -7.88 15.27 -1.76
C GLU A 72 -7.82 15.45 -0.24
N GLY A 73 -8.93 15.85 0.39
CA GLY A 73 -9.00 15.96 1.86
C GLY A 73 -8.80 14.63 2.57
N ALA A 74 -9.17 13.52 1.94
CA ALA A 74 -8.96 12.19 2.51
C ALA A 74 -7.48 11.83 2.60
N MET A 75 -6.65 12.36 1.70
CA MET A 75 -5.20 12.13 1.78
C MET A 75 -4.62 12.70 3.07
N ARG A 76 -5.12 13.84 3.53
CA ARG A 76 -4.67 14.41 4.81
C ARG A 76 -5.01 13.49 5.98
N SER A 77 -6.16 12.83 5.92
CA SER A 77 -6.55 11.85 6.94
C SER A 77 -5.62 10.64 6.91
N LEU A 78 -5.33 10.12 5.71
CA LEU A 78 -4.38 9.03 5.55
C LEU A 78 -2.98 9.42 6.03
N ASP A 79 -2.52 10.64 5.72
CA ASP A 79 -1.22 11.13 6.16
C ASP A 79 -1.08 11.03 7.70
N ARG A 80 -2.16 11.34 8.43
CA ARG A 80 -2.15 11.21 9.89
C ARG A 80 -2.01 9.76 10.34
N TYR A 81 -2.76 8.84 9.71
CA TYR A 81 -2.66 7.42 10.04
C TYR A 81 -1.28 6.85 9.71
N GLU A 82 -0.67 7.33 8.63
CA GLU A 82 0.66 6.88 8.22
C GLU A 82 1.80 7.57 8.97
N GLY A 83 1.48 8.60 9.77
CA GLY A 83 2.49 9.31 10.54
C GLY A 83 3.48 10.09 9.68
N VAL A 84 2.98 10.78 8.65
CA VAL A 84 3.81 11.60 7.76
C VAL A 84 4.27 12.86 8.51
N PRO A 85 5.54 13.29 8.40
CA PRO A 85 6.62 12.68 7.62
C PRO A 85 7.55 11.74 8.42
N GLU A 86 7.30 11.53 9.71
CA GLU A 86 8.23 10.83 10.60
C GLU A 86 8.29 9.33 10.32
N HIS A 87 7.13 8.70 10.08
CA HIS A 87 7.04 7.25 9.86
C HIS A 87 7.06 6.90 8.39
N TYR A 88 6.21 7.57 7.61
CA TYR A 88 6.15 7.44 6.16
C TYR A 88 6.22 8.83 5.54
N ARG A 89 6.67 8.88 4.30
CA ARG A 89 6.57 10.08 3.48
C ARG A 89 5.73 9.75 2.26
N ARG A 90 5.03 10.74 1.75
CA ARG A 90 4.14 10.59 0.60
C ARG A 90 4.88 11.05 -0.66
N ILE A 91 4.88 10.20 -1.69
CA ILE A 91 5.47 10.53 -3.00
C ILE A 91 4.49 10.19 -4.10
N GLU A 92 4.75 10.69 -5.30
CA GLU A 92 3.97 10.37 -6.48
C GLU A 92 4.73 9.38 -7.35
N VAL A 93 4.02 8.36 -7.83
CA VAL A 93 4.55 7.37 -8.76
C VAL A 93 3.55 7.13 -9.87
N GLN A 94 3.99 6.49 -10.95
CA GLN A 94 3.12 6.13 -12.07
C GLN A 94 2.69 4.69 -11.91
N VAL A 95 1.38 4.45 -11.77
CA VAL A 95 0.83 3.09 -11.63
C VAL A 95 -0.11 2.79 -12.78
N THR A 96 -0.26 1.52 -13.10
CA THR A 96 -1.12 1.09 -14.21
C THR A 96 -2.31 0.31 -13.65
N PRO A 97 -3.53 0.88 -13.71
CA PRO A 97 -4.72 0.16 -13.33
C PRO A 97 -5.00 -0.95 -14.34
N GLU A 98 -5.63 -2.03 -13.87
CA GLU A 98 -6.01 -3.16 -14.71
C GLU A 98 -6.96 -2.69 -15.81
N GLY A 99 -6.60 -2.98 -17.06
CA GLY A 99 -7.39 -2.59 -18.22
C GLY A 99 -7.37 -1.09 -18.56
N GLY A 100 -6.55 -0.29 -17.87
CA GLY A 100 -6.51 1.16 -18.05
C GLY A 100 -5.13 1.69 -18.38
N GLN A 101 -5.06 3.00 -18.53
CA GLN A 101 -3.81 3.71 -18.80
C GLN A 101 -3.10 4.06 -17.49
N THR A 102 -1.78 4.15 -17.55
CA THR A 102 -0.96 4.59 -16.42
C THR A 102 -1.40 5.97 -15.93
N VAL A 103 -1.51 6.10 -14.61
CA VAL A 103 -1.90 7.33 -13.95
C VAL A 103 -0.93 7.68 -12.82
N PRO A 104 -0.79 8.99 -12.51
CA PRO A 104 -0.02 9.37 -11.32
C PRO A 104 -0.82 9.02 -10.06
N ALA A 105 -0.14 8.46 -9.07
CA ALA A 105 -0.77 8.08 -7.82
C ALA A 105 0.12 8.45 -6.64
N GLN A 106 -0.53 8.79 -5.52
CA GLN A 106 0.16 9.07 -4.26
C GLN A 106 0.39 7.75 -3.54
N ILE A 107 1.61 7.53 -3.06
CA ILE A 107 1.95 6.36 -2.26
C ILE A 107 2.74 6.77 -1.02
N TYR A 108 2.78 5.86 -0.06
CA TYR A 108 3.57 6.04 1.15
C TYR A 108 4.80 5.14 1.09
N ILE A 109 5.96 5.71 1.39
CA ILE A 109 7.19 4.93 1.56
C ILE A 109 7.80 5.24 2.93
N ALA A 110 8.43 4.24 3.53
CA ALA A 110 8.98 4.38 4.87
C ALA A 110 10.08 5.43 4.91
N SER A 111 10.01 6.32 5.92
CA SER A 111 11.03 7.35 6.14
C SER A 111 12.32 6.74 6.70
N ARG A 112 12.19 5.66 7.48
CA ARG A 112 13.31 4.93 8.07
C ARG A 112 13.07 3.44 7.95
N ILE A 113 14.10 2.70 7.60
CA ILE A 113 14.01 1.25 7.44
C ILE A 113 14.97 0.55 8.40
N GLU A 114 14.64 -0.69 8.76
CA GLU A 114 15.47 -1.55 9.59
C GLU A 114 15.38 -2.98 9.07
N LYS A 115 16.51 -3.65 8.99
CA LYS A 115 16.56 -5.05 8.52
C LYS A 115 16.21 -6.02 9.64
N GLY A 116 15.75 -7.21 9.26
CA GLY A 116 15.51 -8.31 10.19
C GLY A 116 14.18 -8.23 10.93
N LEU A 117 13.31 -7.30 10.57
CA LEU A 117 11.98 -7.17 11.16
C LEU A 117 10.97 -8.10 10.48
N ARG A 118 9.93 -8.45 11.23
CA ARG A 118 8.79 -9.21 10.69
C ARG A 118 7.49 -8.53 11.08
N PRO A 119 6.48 -8.54 10.20
CA PRO A 119 5.17 -7.98 10.53
C PRO A 119 4.49 -8.82 11.62
N SER A 120 3.65 -8.18 12.43
CA SER A 120 2.81 -8.92 13.35
C SER A 120 1.84 -9.81 12.56
N PRO A 121 1.40 -10.97 13.13
CA PRO A 121 0.44 -11.83 12.42
C PRO A 121 -0.85 -11.12 12.03
N ASN A 122 -1.40 -10.29 12.91
CA ASN A 122 -2.65 -9.58 12.62
C ASN A 122 -2.48 -8.55 11.50
N TYR A 123 -1.37 -7.84 11.48
CA TYR A 123 -1.07 -6.87 10.43
C TYR A 123 -0.88 -7.56 9.07
N LEU A 124 -0.12 -8.65 9.05
CA LEU A 124 0.07 -9.44 7.83
C LEU A 124 -1.26 -10.00 7.34
N GLN A 125 -2.10 -10.50 8.25
CA GLN A 125 -3.38 -11.07 7.88
C GLN A 125 -4.28 -10.01 7.20
N ALA A 126 -4.28 -8.78 7.71
CA ALA A 126 -5.04 -7.68 7.09
C ALA A 126 -4.58 -7.44 5.65
N ILE A 127 -3.27 -7.51 5.39
CA ILE A 127 -2.72 -7.35 4.05
C ILE A 127 -3.15 -8.51 3.15
N LEU A 128 -3.04 -9.75 3.64
CA LEU A 128 -3.41 -10.92 2.86
C LEU A 128 -4.91 -10.98 2.60
N ASP A 129 -5.73 -10.57 3.55
CA ASP A 129 -7.18 -10.47 3.36
C ASP A 129 -7.51 -9.45 2.29
N GLY A 130 -6.87 -8.28 2.33
CA GLY A 130 -7.04 -7.26 1.31
C GLY A 130 -6.64 -7.75 -0.08
N ALA A 131 -5.49 -8.42 -0.18
CA ALA A 131 -5.03 -8.98 -1.44
C ALA A 131 -6.01 -10.04 -1.97
N GLY A 132 -6.55 -10.87 -1.09
CA GLY A 132 -7.51 -11.91 -1.44
C GLY A 132 -8.85 -11.34 -1.89
N GLU A 133 -9.39 -10.35 -1.20
CA GLU A 133 -10.68 -9.75 -1.57
C GLU A 133 -10.63 -9.01 -2.91
N HIS A 134 -9.45 -8.57 -3.34
CA HIS A 134 -9.26 -7.93 -4.64
C HIS A 134 -8.76 -8.90 -5.71
N ASN A 135 -8.67 -10.18 -5.38
CA ASN A 135 -8.22 -11.22 -6.32
C ASN A 135 -6.86 -10.93 -6.96
N LEU A 136 -5.91 -10.46 -6.17
CA LEU A 136 -4.55 -10.29 -6.66
C LEU A 136 -3.95 -11.64 -7.04
N PRO A 137 -2.98 -11.70 -7.97
CA PRO A 137 -2.43 -12.98 -8.41
C PRO A 137 -1.91 -13.83 -7.24
N ALA A 138 -2.23 -15.13 -7.25
CA ALA A 138 -1.82 -16.05 -6.19
C ALA A 138 -0.28 -16.08 -6.05
N SER A 139 0.45 -15.99 -7.15
CA SER A 139 1.92 -15.92 -7.13
C SER A 139 2.41 -14.68 -6.38
N TYR A 140 1.72 -13.55 -6.56
CA TYR A 140 2.08 -12.32 -5.85
C TYR A 140 1.77 -12.43 -4.36
N ILE A 141 0.64 -13.05 -3.99
CA ILE A 141 0.32 -13.30 -2.58
C ILE A 141 1.41 -14.15 -1.93
N GLY A 142 1.92 -15.14 -2.68
CA GLY A 142 3.07 -15.95 -2.24
C GLY A 142 4.33 -15.10 -2.02
N GLU A 143 4.58 -14.13 -2.89
CA GLU A 143 5.71 -13.20 -2.73
C GLU A 143 5.57 -12.36 -1.46
N LEU A 144 4.34 -11.91 -1.13
CA LEU A 144 4.08 -11.17 0.11
C LEU A 144 4.42 -12.02 1.34
N LYS A 145 4.00 -13.29 1.34
CA LYS A 145 4.28 -14.21 2.45
C LYS A 145 5.78 -14.43 2.59
N THR A 146 6.49 -14.59 1.49
CA THR A 146 7.95 -14.75 1.49
C THR A 146 8.64 -13.51 2.04
N ALA A 147 8.21 -12.33 1.59
CA ALA A 147 8.76 -11.05 2.07
C ALA A 147 8.54 -10.87 3.57
N ALA A 148 7.44 -11.38 4.10
CA ALA A 148 7.12 -11.33 5.53
C ALA A 148 7.91 -12.36 6.36
N GLY A 149 8.64 -13.27 5.71
CA GLY A 149 9.34 -14.35 6.39
C GLY A 149 8.44 -15.49 6.81
N ALA A 150 7.21 -15.57 6.29
CA ALA A 150 6.23 -16.62 6.57
C ALA A 150 6.24 -17.65 5.43
N ALA A 151 7.40 -18.21 5.17
CA ALA A 151 7.56 -19.21 4.11
C ALA A 151 6.89 -20.54 4.47
#